data_452a66dac25f11202461d3a228bfe8ab
#
_entry.id   452a66dac25f11202461d3a228bfe8ab
#
_cell.length_a   1.000
_cell.length_b   1.000
_cell.length_c   1.000
_cell.angle_alpha   90.00
_cell.angle_beta   90.00
_cell.angle_gamma   90.00
#
_symmetry.space_group_name_H-M   'P 1'
#
loop_
_entity.id
_entity.type
_entity.pdbx_description
1 polymer ?
#
loop_
_entity_poly.entity_id
_entity_poly.type
_entity_poly.pdbx_seq_one_letter_code
_entity_poly.pdbx_strand_id
1 'polypeptide(L)'
;MAEILLGCKASENLVIAGILHDILEDTSQTADDIRALFPAEQGEAVLHIIMADNESDKEAPWQERKMETIRYAETTEETDGLLLICADKISNLNSMVCGLESGGDLVWHYFHSPKDRQIWYYETL
;
A
#
# COMPACT_ATOMS: atom_id res chain seq x y z
N MET A 1 0.49 -9.63 -2.22
CA MET A 1 0.69 -9.00 -0.90
C MET A 1 0.30 -9.90 0.29
N ALA A 2 -0.88 -10.49 0.33
CA ALA A 2 -1.30 -11.36 1.42
C ALA A 2 -0.35 -12.54 1.66
N GLU A 3 0.19 -13.14 0.62
CA GLU A 3 1.18 -14.21 0.71
C GLU A 3 2.47 -13.77 1.41
N ILE A 4 2.93 -12.54 1.17
CA ILE A 4 4.10 -11.95 1.82
C ILE A 4 3.84 -11.81 3.32
N LEU A 5 2.68 -11.27 3.68
CA LEU A 5 2.28 -11.10 5.09
C LEU A 5 2.12 -12.43 5.82
N LEU A 6 1.51 -13.42 5.18
CA LEU A 6 1.41 -14.78 5.74
C LEU A 6 2.78 -15.40 5.97
N GLY A 7 3.72 -15.23 5.04
CA GLY A 7 5.10 -15.70 5.16
C GLY A 7 5.85 -15.06 6.34
N CYS A 8 5.51 -13.83 6.70
CA CYS A 8 6.06 -13.11 7.86
C CYS A 8 5.34 -13.41 9.18
N LYS A 9 4.38 -14.32 9.18
CA LYS A 9 3.53 -14.64 10.36
C LYS A 9 2.79 -13.43 10.92
N ALA A 10 2.32 -12.56 10.02
CA ALA A 10 1.54 -11.39 10.37
C ALA A 10 0.24 -11.75 11.09
N SER A 11 -0.29 -10.82 11.89
CA SER A 11 -1.59 -10.98 12.54
C SER A 11 -2.71 -11.15 11.52
N GLU A 12 -3.83 -11.75 11.93
CA GLU A 12 -5.03 -11.88 11.09
C GLU A 12 -5.50 -10.52 10.56
N ASN A 13 -5.57 -9.51 11.43
CA ASN A 13 -5.98 -8.16 11.03
C ASN A 13 -5.05 -7.54 9.99
N LEU A 14 -3.75 -7.78 10.10
CA LEU A 14 -2.78 -7.29 9.12
C LEU A 14 -2.92 -7.99 7.77
N VAL A 15 -3.16 -9.30 7.75
CA VAL A 15 -3.42 -10.06 6.52
C VAL A 15 -4.70 -9.57 5.84
N ILE A 16 -5.78 -9.36 6.60
CA ILE A 16 -7.04 -8.81 6.11
C ILE A 16 -6.81 -7.41 5.53
N ALA A 17 -6.09 -6.55 6.24
CA ALA A 17 -5.74 -5.22 5.75
C ALA A 17 -4.95 -5.29 4.43
N GLY A 18 -4.02 -6.23 4.30
CA GLY A 18 -3.29 -6.48 3.06
C GLY A 18 -4.18 -6.87 1.87
N ILE A 19 -5.25 -7.62 2.12
CA ILE A 19 -6.23 -7.99 1.09
C ILE A 19 -7.07 -6.79 0.68
N LEU A 20 -7.44 -5.93 1.64
CA LEU A 20 -8.41 -4.84 1.46
C LEU A 20 -7.76 -3.46 1.23
N HIS A 21 -6.42 -3.34 1.31
CA HIS A 21 -5.74 -2.03 1.36
C HIS A 21 -6.07 -1.11 0.18
N ASP A 22 -6.24 -1.64 -1.03
CA ASP A 22 -6.55 -0.86 -2.22
C ASP A 22 -8.04 -0.57 -2.42
N ILE A 23 -8.91 -1.15 -1.60
CA ILE A 23 -10.36 -1.04 -1.81
C ILE A 23 -10.85 0.40 -1.72
N LEU A 24 -10.30 1.19 -0.80
CA LEU A 24 -10.65 2.61 -0.63
C LEU A 24 -10.13 3.49 -1.78
N GLU A 25 -9.03 3.10 -2.42
CA GLU A 25 -8.43 3.85 -3.52
C GLU A 25 -9.04 3.46 -4.87
N ASP A 26 -9.23 2.17 -5.11
CA ASP A 26 -9.58 1.63 -6.43
C ASP A 26 -11.08 1.44 -6.66
N THR A 27 -11.90 1.56 -5.61
CA THR A 27 -13.35 1.35 -5.70
C THR A 27 -14.12 2.50 -5.06
N SER A 28 -15.45 2.47 -5.21
CA SER A 28 -16.37 3.39 -4.53
C SER A 28 -16.69 3.00 -3.08
N GLN A 29 -16.09 1.91 -2.58
CA GLN A 29 -16.32 1.46 -1.21
C GLN A 29 -15.72 2.44 -0.21
N THR A 30 -16.40 2.61 0.91
CA THR A 30 -16.03 3.56 1.96
C THR A 30 -15.49 2.86 3.20
N ALA A 31 -14.93 3.63 4.13
CA ALA A 31 -14.53 3.11 5.44
C ALA A 31 -15.69 2.45 6.19
N ASP A 32 -16.89 2.99 6.07
CA ASP A 32 -18.12 2.41 6.69
C ASP A 32 -18.48 1.06 6.09
N ASP A 33 -18.27 0.87 4.79
CA ASP A 33 -18.48 -0.43 4.13
C ASP A 33 -17.53 -1.48 4.70
N ILE A 34 -16.27 -1.13 4.93
CA ILE A 34 -15.30 -2.03 5.56
C ILE A 34 -15.67 -2.33 7.01
N ARG A 35 -16.09 -1.33 7.77
CA ARG A 35 -16.56 -1.52 9.17
C ARG A 35 -17.71 -2.51 9.25
N ALA A 36 -18.62 -2.48 8.28
CA ALA A 36 -19.78 -3.35 8.24
C ALA A 36 -19.45 -4.83 8.00
N LEU A 37 -18.26 -5.16 7.50
CA LEU A 37 -17.83 -6.53 7.23
C LEU A 37 -17.39 -7.31 8.47
N PHE A 38 -17.05 -6.62 9.56
CA PHE A 38 -16.43 -7.21 10.75
C PHE A 38 -17.12 -6.79 12.03
N PRO A 39 -16.90 -7.53 13.15
CA PRO A 39 -17.22 -7.01 14.48
C PRO A 39 -16.55 -5.66 14.72
N ALA A 40 -17.19 -4.77 15.48
CA ALA A 40 -16.80 -3.36 15.60
C ALA A 40 -15.30 -3.14 15.91
N GLU A 41 -14.75 -3.86 16.86
CA GLU A 41 -13.32 -3.71 17.24
C GLU A 41 -12.38 -4.19 16.13
N GLN A 42 -12.71 -5.28 15.46
CA GLN A 42 -11.92 -5.81 14.36
C GLN A 42 -11.98 -4.87 13.14
N GLY A 43 -13.15 -4.35 12.81
CA GLY A 43 -13.33 -3.39 11.72
C GLY A 43 -12.48 -2.15 11.91
N GLU A 44 -12.45 -1.57 13.10
CA GLU A 44 -11.61 -0.41 13.41
C GLU A 44 -10.12 -0.75 13.36
N ALA A 45 -9.70 -1.90 13.88
CA ALA A 45 -8.30 -2.34 13.83
C ALA A 45 -7.82 -2.55 12.39
N VAL A 46 -8.61 -3.18 11.55
CA VAL A 46 -8.30 -3.38 10.12
C VAL A 46 -8.21 -2.05 9.38
N LEU A 47 -9.17 -1.15 9.58
CA LEU A 47 -9.15 0.19 8.97
C LEU A 47 -7.93 0.99 9.39
N HIS A 48 -7.58 0.96 10.65
CA HIS A 48 -6.40 1.67 11.17
C HIS A 48 -5.12 1.23 10.44
N ILE A 49 -4.97 -0.08 10.19
CA ILE A 49 -3.83 -0.60 9.43
C ILE A 49 -3.90 -0.17 7.96
N ILE A 50 -5.06 -0.26 7.32
CA ILE A 50 -5.26 0.17 5.92
C ILE A 50 -4.87 1.64 5.74
N MET A 51 -5.24 2.51 6.67
CA MET A 51 -4.98 3.95 6.59
C MET A 51 -3.49 4.30 6.62
N ALA A 52 -2.61 3.39 7.05
CA ALA A 52 -1.17 3.59 7.01
C ALA A 52 -0.61 3.77 5.59
N ASP A 53 -1.19 3.09 4.61
CA ASP A 53 -0.77 3.18 3.19
C ASP A 53 -1.84 3.87 2.31
N ASN A 54 -2.83 4.50 2.90
CA ASN A 54 -3.87 5.21 2.17
C ASN A 54 -3.49 6.68 1.98
N GLU A 55 -3.54 7.15 0.75
CA GLU A 55 -3.27 8.55 0.41
C GLU A 55 -4.47 9.43 0.82
N SER A 56 -4.22 10.47 1.64
CA SER A 56 -5.28 11.32 2.20
C SER A 56 -5.95 12.20 1.17
N ASP A 57 -5.20 12.67 0.18
CA ASP A 57 -5.69 13.52 -0.92
C ASP A 57 -5.26 12.95 -2.27
N LYS A 58 -6.20 12.29 -2.94
CA LYS A 58 -5.98 11.69 -4.26
C LYS A 58 -5.75 12.71 -5.38
N GLU A 59 -6.20 13.95 -5.18
CA GLU A 59 -6.06 15.04 -6.15
C GLU A 59 -4.72 15.78 -6.01
N ALA A 60 -3.99 15.56 -4.91
CA ALA A 60 -2.67 16.14 -4.71
C ALA A 60 -1.66 15.62 -5.75
N PRO A 61 -0.62 16.41 -6.08
CA PRO A 61 0.44 15.96 -6.97
C PRO A 61 1.08 14.65 -6.50
N TRP A 62 1.44 13.79 -7.45
CA TRP A 62 2.00 12.47 -7.16
C TRP A 62 3.14 12.51 -6.12
N GLN A 63 4.06 13.47 -6.25
CA GLN A 63 5.19 13.58 -5.34
C GLN A 63 4.77 13.91 -3.90
N GLU A 64 3.76 14.75 -3.72
CA GLU A 64 3.24 15.09 -2.39
C GLU A 64 2.60 13.87 -1.73
N ARG A 65 1.81 13.10 -2.49
CA ARG A 65 1.19 11.86 -2.02
C ARG A 65 2.25 10.84 -1.58
N LYS A 66 3.32 10.67 -2.37
CA LYS A 66 4.42 9.76 -2.01
C LYS A 66 5.23 10.25 -0.81
N MET A 67 5.41 11.55 -0.66
CA MET A 67 6.04 12.13 0.53
C MET A 67 5.23 11.90 1.80
N GLU A 68 3.92 11.82 1.71
CA GLU A 68 3.05 11.46 2.85
C GLU A 68 3.37 10.06 3.36
N THR A 69 3.46 9.07 2.48
CA THR A 69 3.85 7.70 2.84
C THR A 69 5.26 7.64 3.44
N ILE A 70 6.22 8.35 2.86
CA ILE A 70 7.59 8.42 3.38
C ILE A 70 7.61 8.99 4.81
N ARG A 71 6.92 10.11 5.04
CA ARG A 71 6.85 10.72 6.37
C ARG A 71 6.19 9.80 7.40
N TYR A 72 5.11 9.12 7.01
CA TYR A 72 4.50 8.12 7.88
C TYR A 72 5.50 7.04 8.26
N ALA A 73 6.20 6.47 7.28
CA ALA A 73 7.19 5.42 7.53
C ALA A 73 8.35 5.87 8.43
N GLU A 74 8.77 7.16 8.31
CA GLU A 74 9.84 7.72 9.14
C GLU A 74 9.42 8.00 10.58
N THR A 75 8.15 8.30 10.82
CA THR A 75 7.69 8.84 12.10
C THR A 75 6.81 7.90 12.91
N THR A 76 6.23 6.87 12.29
CA THR A 76 5.33 5.96 12.99
C THR A 76 6.06 4.96 13.87
N GLU A 77 5.47 4.64 15.01
CA GLU A 77 5.87 3.53 15.88
C GLU A 77 5.00 2.29 15.67
N GLU A 78 4.05 2.35 14.74
CA GLU A 78 3.09 1.28 14.50
C GLU A 78 3.64 0.22 13.55
N THR A 79 4.04 -0.92 14.08
CA THR A 79 4.64 -2.02 13.34
C THR A 79 3.75 -2.56 12.22
N ASP A 80 2.44 -2.72 12.48
CA ASP A 80 1.52 -3.27 11.47
C ASP A 80 1.38 -2.35 10.25
N GLY A 81 1.34 -1.04 10.45
CA GLY A 81 1.34 -0.07 9.37
C GLY A 81 2.60 -0.14 8.52
N LEU A 82 3.77 -0.24 9.17
CA LEU A 82 5.04 -0.39 8.46
C LEU A 82 5.11 -1.70 7.68
N LEU A 83 4.65 -2.80 8.26
CA LEU A 83 4.63 -4.10 7.59
C LEU A 83 3.68 -4.10 6.38
N LEU A 84 2.54 -3.41 6.48
CA LEU A 84 1.63 -3.25 5.34
C LEU A 84 2.31 -2.52 4.19
N ILE A 85 2.89 -1.34 4.46
CA ILE A 85 3.63 -0.55 3.47
C ILE A 85 4.74 -1.39 2.84
N CYS A 86 5.53 -2.08 3.65
CA CYS A 86 6.64 -2.90 3.18
C CYS A 86 6.16 -4.03 2.25
N ALA A 87 5.12 -4.75 2.64
CA ALA A 87 4.54 -5.83 1.84
C ALA A 87 3.97 -5.33 0.51
N ASP A 88 3.29 -4.18 0.52
CA ASP A 88 2.80 -3.54 -0.70
C ASP A 88 3.95 -3.20 -1.65
N LYS A 89 4.99 -2.55 -1.14
CA LYS A 89 6.15 -2.15 -1.97
C LYS A 89 6.92 -3.36 -2.50
N ILE A 90 7.08 -4.43 -1.73
CA ILE A 90 7.66 -5.68 -2.22
C ILE A 90 6.81 -6.27 -3.35
N SER A 91 5.50 -6.32 -3.17
CA SER A 91 4.57 -6.82 -4.18
C SER A 91 4.66 -6.00 -5.48
N ASN A 92 4.68 -4.67 -5.35
CA ASN A 92 4.80 -3.76 -6.48
C ASN A 92 6.15 -3.90 -7.21
N LEU A 93 7.25 -4.00 -6.47
CA LEU A 93 8.58 -4.22 -7.03
C LEU A 93 8.67 -5.56 -7.77
N ASN A 94 8.11 -6.63 -7.21
CA ASN A 94 8.05 -7.92 -7.88
C ASN A 94 7.29 -7.83 -9.22
N SER A 95 6.18 -7.10 -9.24
CA SER A 95 5.41 -6.86 -10.47
C SER A 95 6.20 -6.05 -11.50
N MET A 96 6.94 -5.04 -11.05
CA MET A 96 7.82 -4.24 -11.92
C MET A 96 8.94 -5.10 -12.53
N VAL A 97 9.59 -5.95 -11.73
CA VAL A 97 10.64 -6.86 -12.21
C VAL A 97 10.09 -7.82 -13.25
N CYS A 98 8.94 -8.44 -12.98
CA CYS A 98 8.28 -9.32 -13.95
C CYS A 98 7.92 -8.58 -15.25
N GLY A 99 7.44 -7.33 -15.14
CA GLY A 99 7.14 -6.48 -16.28
C GLY A 99 8.37 -6.13 -17.11
N LEU A 100 9.49 -5.83 -16.46
CA LEU A 100 10.76 -5.55 -17.12
C LEU A 100 11.32 -6.77 -17.84
N GLU A 101 11.23 -7.96 -17.24
CA GLU A 101 11.66 -9.21 -17.84
C GLU A 101 10.82 -9.59 -19.06
N SER A 102 9.52 -9.29 -19.05
CA SER A 102 8.57 -9.66 -20.12
C SER A 102 8.54 -8.64 -21.26
N GLY A 103 8.63 -7.34 -20.99
CA GLY A 103 8.40 -6.26 -21.94
C GLY A 103 9.44 -5.13 -21.92
N GLY A 104 10.49 -5.25 -21.12
CA GLY A 104 11.51 -4.21 -20.98
C GLY A 104 10.92 -2.88 -20.51
N ASP A 105 11.45 -1.78 -21.04
CA ASP A 105 11.05 -0.42 -20.62
C ASP A 105 9.58 -0.06 -20.89
N LEU A 106 8.81 -0.90 -21.60
CA LEU A 106 7.38 -0.70 -21.81
C LEU A 106 6.59 -0.73 -20.51
N VAL A 107 7.08 -1.38 -19.46
CA VAL A 107 6.44 -1.42 -18.13
C VAL A 107 6.19 -0.01 -17.57
N TRP A 108 7.06 0.94 -17.86
CA TRP A 108 6.96 2.31 -17.34
C TRP A 108 5.77 3.09 -17.89
N HIS A 109 5.19 2.66 -19.03
CA HIS A 109 3.99 3.28 -19.60
C HIS A 109 2.72 3.01 -18.77
N TYR A 110 2.73 2.01 -17.88
CA TYR A 110 1.60 1.69 -17.01
C TYR A 110 1.56 2.56 -15.74
N PHE A 111 2.59 3.36 -15.48
CA PHE A 111 2.68 4.20 -14.30
C PHE A 111 2.33 5.66 -14.61
N HIS A 112 1.65 6.32 -13.68
CA HIS A 112 1.31 7.74 -13.79
C HIS A 112 2.51 8.67 -13.63
N SER A 113 3.64 8.15 -13.19
CA SER A 113 4.85 8.91 -12.98
C SER A 113 6.03 8.26 -13.72
N PRO A 114 6.95 9.05 -14.29
CA PRO A 114 8.06 8.51 -15.06
C PRO A 114 9.02 7.66 -14.22
N LYS A 115 9.80 6.83 -14.90
CA LYS A 115 10.77 5.90 -14.33
C LYS A 115 11.63 6.51 -13.22
N ASP A 116 12.20 7.68 -13.45
CA ASP A 116 13.11 8.33 -12.51
C ASP A 116 12.45 8.63 -11.17
N ARG A 117 11.19 9.05 -11.20
CA ARG A 117 10.40 9.33 -10.00
C ARG A 117 10.01 8.05 -9.27
N GLN A 118 9.70 6.98 -10.00
CA GLN A 118 9.44 5.67 -9.41
C GLN A 118 10.68 5.16 -8.68
N ILE A 119 11.85 5.21 -9.31
CA ILE A 119 13.12 4.81 -8.69
C ILE A 119 13.39 5.64 -7.44
N TRP A 120 13.28 6.97 -7.54
CA TRP A 120 13.44 7.86 -6.38
C TRP A 120 12.57 7.44 -5.19
N TYR A 121 11.30 7.14 -5.45
CA TYR A 121 10.36 6.77 -4.39
C TYR A 121 10.77 5.49 -3.67
N TYR A 122 11.07 4.44 -4.42
CA TYR A 122 11.46 3.15 -3.83
C TYR A 122 12.83 3.18 -3.16
N GLU A 123 13.77 3.97 -3.66
CA GLU A 123 15.08 4.16 -3.01
C GLU A 123 15.00 5.00 -1.74
N THR A 124 14.07 5.94 -1.68
CA THR A 124 13.88 6.81 -0.51
C THR A 124 13.14 6.10 0.60
N LEU A 125 12.15 5.31 0.25
CA LEU A 125 11.32 4.59 1.21
C LEU A 125 12.09 3.44 1.87
#